data_e7d9d1ab029e03a1ef9c56ab3555a303
#
_entry.id   e7d9d1ab029e03a1ef9c56ab3555a303
#
_cell.length_a   1.000
_cell.length_b   1.000
_cell.length_c   1.000
_cell.angle_alpha   90.00
_cell.angle_beta   90.00
_cell.angle_gamma   90.00
#
_symmetry.space_group_name_H-M   'P 1'
#
loop_
_entity.id
_entity.type
_entity.pdbx_description
1 polymer ?
#
loop_
_entity_poly.entity_id
_entity_poly.type
_entity_poly.pdbx_seq_one_letter_code
_entity_poly.pdbx_strand_id
1 'polypeptide(L)'
;MVGVGFAGMVQMYLSGMEDVFAREEVAALKAQVKSAKSVVVTSHRSPDGDAIGSSLALKHMLSAMGVSSTVVMPDAYAKFLHWMPGQDTVRFHDAEPEAVSALVAGADMLFCLDYNAPSRAGGLAEAVQQACNNEGSTVVMIDHHQEPEPFADVMLSDPSTGSTCELIYRLLQAWGMEEALDADLASCLYCGLITDTGSFRFSSVQPSSHDMASALLATGMDHSRIHSLIYDACRLEQVQLTAYALSQKLQVFSEHRSAIISLSLEELKRYNAQKGDTEGLVNRALAIEGINFAAFIKEDVDRVKMSLRSRGAFSVRDVAAAHFNGGGHHNAAGGACEGESLQSVVDRMVALIPTWSEDLQYDD
;
A
#
# COMPACT_ATOMS: atom_id res chain seq x y z
N MET A 1 1.81 18.62 -44.36
CA MET A 1 1.48 18.34 -42.95
C MET A 1 2.05 16.99 -42.61
N VAL A 2 3.18 17.00 -41.92
CA VAL A 2 3.89 15.77 -41.52
C VAL A 2 3.29 15.34 -40.19
N GLY A 3 2.63 14.18 -40.18
CA GLY A 3 2.08 13.60 -38.95
C GLY A 3 3.20 13.25 -37.97
N VAL A 4 3.20 13.85 -36.81
CA VAL A 4 4.01 13.40 -35.68
C VAL A 4 3.46 12.05 -35.29
N GLY A 5 4.24 10.98 -35.48
CA GLY A 5 3.80 9.61 -35.22
C GLY A 5 3.53 9.42 -33.71
N PHE A 6 2.62 8.47 -33.40
CA PHE A 6 2.17 8.10 -32.05
C PHE A 6 3.35 7.92 -31.06
N ALA A 7 4.50 7.42 -31.49
CA ALA A 7 5.73 7.34 -30.71
C ALA A 7 6.29 8.71 -30.31
N GLY A 8 6.15 9.76 -31.13
CA GLY A 8 6.58 11.11 -30.77
C GLY A 8 5.69 11.82 -29.76
N MET A 9 4.40 11.47 -29.73
CA MET A 9 3.47 11.99 -28.72
C MET A 9 3.70 11.33 -27.34
N VAL A 10 3.97 10.03 -27.30
CA VAL A 10 4.31 9.32 -26.06
C VAL A 10 5.63 9.85 -25.49
N GLN A 11 6.63 10.13 -26.34
CA GLN A 11 7.90 10.71 -25.91
C GLN A 11 7.75 12.16 -25.37
N MET A 12 6.80 12.94 -25.88
CA MET A 12 6.52 14.30 -25.37
C MET A 12 5.73 14.32 -24.04
N TYR A 13 4.93 13.30 -23.76
CA TYR A 13 4.23 13.18 -22.46
C TYR A 13 5.16 12.74 -21.32
N LEU A 14 6.22 11.97 -21.63
CA LEU A 14 7.24 11.54 -20.67
C LEU A 14 8.31 12.58 -20.38
N SER A 15 8.38 13.69 -21.14
CA SER A 15 9.44 14.73 -20.99
C SER A 15 9.12 15.83 -19.98
N GLY A 16 8.05 15.70 -19.17
CA GLY A 16 7.61 16.75 -18.26
C GLY A 16 7.84 16.49 -16.75
N MET A 17 8.11 15.25 -16.33
CA MET A 17 8.49 14.94 -14.95
C MET A 17 9.92 14.41 -14.95
N GLU A 18 10.79 15.14 -14.26
CA GLU A 18 12.16 14.71 -14.02
C GLU A 18 12.13 13.36 -13.27
N ASP A 19 12.76 12.32 -13.85
CA ASP A 19 12.83 11.01 -13.19
C ASP A 19 13.51 11.14 -11.83
N VAL A 20 12.78 10.92 -10.76
CA VAL A 20 13.29 11.04 -9.38
C VAL A 20 14.51 10.16 -9.13
N PHE A 21 14.68 9.10 -9.91
CA PHE A 21 15.82 8.18 -9.81
C PHE A 21 17.05 8.61 -10.65
N ALA A 22 16.91 9.56 -11.56
CA ALA A 22 18.04 10.12 -12.33
C ALA A 22 18.83 11.19 -11.57
N ARG A 23 18.41 11.58 -10.37
CA ARG A 23 19.04 12.63 -9.58
C ARG A 23 20.40 12.18 -9.02
N GLU A 24 21.35 13.11 -8.95
CA GLU A 24 22.69 12.86 -8.37
C GLU A 24 22.60 12.36 -6.93
N GLU A 25 21.61 12.79 -6.16
CA GLU A 25 21.37 12.35 -4.78
C GLU A 25 21.12 10.85 -4.65
N VAL A 26 20.50 10.20 -5.66
CA VAL A 26 20.26 8.75 -5.66
C VAL A 26 21.58 7.97 -5.78
N ALA A 27 22.51 8.47 -6.60
CA ALA A 27 23.84 7.88 -6.69
C ALA A 27 24.64 8.09 -5.39
N ALA A 28 24.55 9.27 -4.78
CA ALA A 28 25.15 9.57 -3.49
C ALA A 28 24.58 8.71 -2.36
N LEU A 29 23.27 8.46 -2.36
CA LEU A 29 22.59 7.61 -1.39
C LEU A 29 23.17 6.19 -1.34
N LYS A 30 23.53 5.60 -2.51
CA LYS A 30 24.19 4.28 -2.58
C LYS A 30 25.51 4.24 -1.77
N ALA A 31 26.28 5.32 -1.81
CA ALA A 31 27.53 5.42 -1.07
C ALA A 31 27.27 5.64 0.44
N GLN A 32 26.30 6.46 0.80
CA GLN A 32 25.89 6.73 2.18
C GLN A 32 25.40 5.43 2.86
N VAL A 33 24.56 4.64 2.20
CA VAL A 33 24.08 3.34 2.67
C VAL A 33 25.25 2.42 3.05
N LYS A 34 26.31 2.37 2.22
CA LYS A 34 27.48 1.51 2.49
C LYS A 34 28.29 1.96 3.72
N SER A 35 28.20 3.22 4.09
CA SER A 35 28.92 3.77 5.25
C SER A 35 28.10 3.77 6.54
N ALA A 36 26.80 3.60 6.46
CA ALA A 36 25.88 3.57 7.60
C ALA A 36 26.14 2.34 8.48
N LYS A 37 26.14 2.53 9.81
CA LYS A 37 26.35 1.46 10.80
C LYS A 37 25.04 0.82 11.24
N SER A 38 23.95 1.59 11.18
CA SER A 38 22.60 1.18 11.57
C SER A 38 21.61 1.60 10.48
N VAL A 39 21.14 0.64 9.70
CA VAL A 39 20.12 0.86 8.67
C VAL A 39 18.82 0.22 9.13
N VAL A 40 17.76 1.02 9.20
CA VAL A 40 16.41 0.58 9.56
C VAL A 40 15.46 0.86 8.40
N VAL A 41 14.57 -0.11 8.13
CA VAL A 41 13.52 0.01 7.12
C VAL A 41 12.18 -0.11 7.83
N THR A 42 11.28 0.84 7.61
CA THR A 42 9.93 0.83 8.20
C THR A 42 8.87 1.16 7.17
N SER A 43 7.62 0.82 7.47
CA SER A 43 6.48 1.09 6.61
C SER A 43 5.26 1.55 7.43
N HIS A 44 4.09 1.67 6.79
CA HIS A 44 2.88 2.17 7.40
C HIS A 44 2.21 1.15 8.35
N ARG A 45 1.32 1.65 9.24
CA ARG A 45 0.45 0.81 10.08
C ARG A 45 -0.47 -0.07 9.24
N SER A 46 -0.79 -1.27 9.75
CA SER A 46 -1.55 -2.30 9.02
C SER A 46 -0.91 -2.66 7.69
N PRO A 47 0.37 -3.10 7.70
CA PRO A 47 1.14 -3.34 6.49
C PRO A 47 0.44 -4.34 5.56
N ASP A 48 0.41 -4.02 4.29
CA ASP A 48 -0.11 -4.84 3.21
C ASP A 48 1.01 -5.50 2.39
N GLY A 49 0.68 -5.99 1.19
CA GLY A 49 1.64 -6.69 0.34
C GLY A 49 2.73 -5.77 -0.22
N ASP A 50 2.43 -4.49 -0.48
CA ASP A 50 3.40 -3.53 -0.99
C ASP A 50 4.31 -3.02 0.14
N ALA A 51 3.75 -2.73 1.30
CA ALA A 51 4.50 -2.32 2.48
C ALA A 51 5.56 -3.34 2.89
N ILE A 52 5.19 -4.62 3.02
CA ILE A 52 6.14 -5.66 3.43
C ILE A 52 7.01 -6.11 2.25
N GLY A 53 6.47 -6.16 1.03
CA GLY A 53 7.19 -6.52 -0.18
C GLY A 53 8.35 -5.56 -0.47
N SER A 54 8.09 -4.25 -0.48
CA SER A 54 9.09 -3.21 -0.69
C SER A 54 10.16 -3.22 0.40
N SER A 55 9.75 -3.41 1.67
CA SER A 55 10.67 -3.44 2.81
C SER A 55 11.61 -4.64 2.77
N LEU A 56 11.11 -5.83 2.47
CA LEU A 56 11.92 -7.03 2.35
C LEU A 56 12.79 -6.98 1.07
N ALA A 57 12.26 -6.47 -0.03
CA ALA A 57 13.03 -6.28 -1.26
C ALA A 57 14.24 -5.34 -1.03
N LEU A 58 14.03 -4.19 -0.37
CA LEU A 58 15.13 -3.30 -0.02
C LEU A 58 16.14 -3.98 0.90
N LYS A 59 15.68 -4.76 1.89
CA LYS A 59 16.57 -5.54 2.76
C LYS A 59 17.44 -6.52 1.97
N HIS A 60 16.86 -7.25 0.99
CA HIS A 60 17.62 -8.15 0.12
C HIS A 60 18.67 -7.38 -0.70
N MET A 61 18.31 -6.23 -1.28
CA MET A 61 19.25 -5.36 -2.01
C MET A 61 20.41 -4.91 -1.12
N LEU A 62 20.11 -4.44 0.10
CA LEU A 62 21.14 -3.99 1.07
C LEU A 62 22.05 -5.15 1.47
N SER A 63 21.50 -6.33 1.69
CA SER A 63 22.26 -7.55 1.99
C SER A 63 23.21 -7.93 0.86
N ALA A 64 22.78 -7.82 -0.41
CA ALA A 64 23.64 -8.05 -1.59
C ALA A 64 24.79 -7.04 -1.69
N MET A 65 24.63 -5.82 -1.10
CA MET A 65 25.70 -4.83 -0.97
C MET A 65 26.61 -5.07 0.23
N GLY A 66 26.34 -6.09 1.05
CA GLY A 66 27.04 -6.35 2.32
C GLY A 66 26.61 -5.43 3.47
N VAL A 67 25.46 -4.77 3.34
CA VAL A 67 24.91 -3.86 4.36
C VAL A 67 23.88 -4.62 5.19
N SER A 68 24.06 -4.65 6.50
CA SER A 68 23.06 -5.21 7.43
C SER A 68 21.95 -4.18 7.68
N SER A 69 20.69 -4.62 7.57
CA SER A 69 19.54 -3.77 7.85
C SER A 69 18.48 -4.52 8.68
N THR A 70 17.71 -3.77 9.46
CA THR A 70 16.59 -4.29 10.25
C THR A 70 15.28 -3.77 9.68
N VAL A 71 14.38 -4.67 9.29
CA VAL A 71 13.01 -4.31 8.92
C VAL A 71 12.15 -4.29 10.19
N VAL A 72 11.46 -3.18 10.41
CA VAL A 72 10.53 -3.00 11.52
C VAL A 72 9.16 -2.58 11.00
N MET A 73 8.10 -3.18 11.54
CA MET A 73 6.72 -2.85 11.20
C MET A 73 5.98 -2.30 12.42
N PRO A 74 5.06 -1.33 12.26
CA PRO A 74 4.27 -0.82 13.37
C PRO A 74 3.43 -1.90 14.04
N ASP A 75 2.84 -2.79 13.26
CA ASP A 75 1.97 -3.89 13.73
C ASP A 75 2.05 -5.10 12.81
N ALA A 76 1.55 -6.26 13.30
CA ALA A 76 1.55 -7.50 12.53
C ALA A 76 0.71 -7.36 11.25
N TYR A 77 1.15 -7.97 10.16
CA TYR A 77 0.44 -8.06 8.89
C TYR A 77 -0.31 -9.38 8.72
N ALA A 78 -1.07 -9.51 7.63
CA ALA A 78 -1.90 -10.69 7.37
C ALA A 78 -1.05 -11.96 7.14
N LYS A 79 -1.55 -13.11 7.63
CA LYS A 79 -0.80 -14.38 7.59
C LYS A 79 -0.49 -14.87 6.17
N PHE A 80 -1.33 -14.54 5.19
CA PHE A 80 -1.10 -14.91 3.81
C PHE A 80 0.14 -14.25 3.19
N LEU A 81 0.77 -13.28 3.88
CA LEU A 81 2.04 -12.64 3.50
C LEU A 81 3.26 -13.27 4.18
N HIS A 82 3.09 -14.22 5.11
CA HIS A 82 4.19 -14.82 5.89
C HIS A 82 5.08 -15.80 5.10
N TRP A 83 4.84 -15.99 3.82
CA TRP A 83 5.68 -16.81 2.95
C TRP A 83 6.86 -16.05 2.35
N MET A 84 6.87 -14.71 2.41
CA MET A 84 7.89 -13.89 1.77
C MET A 84 9.28 -14.16 2.35
N PRO A 85 10.32 -14.27 1.51
CA PRO A 85 11.70 -14.46 1.95
C PRO A 85 12.14 -13.35 2.91
N GLY A 86 12.73 -13.73 4.06
CA GLY A 86 13.22 -12.79 5.07
C GLY A 86 12.18 -12.29 6.09
N GLN A 87 10.92 -12.69 5.96
CA GLN A 87 9.83 -12.23 6.85
C GLN A 87 10.03 -12.64 8.33
N ASP A 88 10.72 -13.74 8.60
CA ASP A 88 11.03 -14.25 9.92
C ASP A 88 12.00 -13.34 10.73
N THR A 89 12.61 -12.38 10.05
CA THR A 89 13.53 -11.40 10.66
C THR A 89 12.88 -10.03 10.91
N VAL A 90 11.60 -9.87 10.55
CA VAL A 90 10.85 -8.63 10.77
C VAL A 90 10.53 -8.46 12.25
N ARG A 91 10.78 -7.26 12.77
CA ARG A 91 10.42 -6.92 14.16
C ARG A 91 9.15 -6.07 14.18
N PHE A 92 8.36 -6.22 15.23
CA PHE A 92 7.07 -5.54 15.34
C PHE A 92 7.06 -4.62 16.54
N HIS A 93 6.64 -3.36 16.33
CA HIS A 93 6.54 -2.38 17.40
C HIS A 93 5.49 -2.77 18.44
N ASP A 94 4.35 -3.33 18.04
CA ASP A 94 3.30 -3.78 18.98
C ASP A 94 3.77 -4.92 19.91
N ALA A 95 4.79 -5.71 19.50
CA ALA A 95 5.39 -6.75 20.32
C ALA A 95 6.55 -6.24 21.19
N GLU A 96 7.33 -5.27 20.70
CA GLU A 96 8.55 -4.76 21.33
C GLU A 96 8.61 -3.21 21.27
N PRO A 97 7.65 -2.45 21.88
CA PRO A 97 7.48 -1.02 21.61
C PRO A 97 8.74 -0.20 21.88
N GLU A 98 9.35 -0.36 23.06
CA GLU A 98 10.50 0.43 23.48
C GLU A 98 11.74 0.11 22.62
N ALA A 99 12.02 -1.19 22.40
CA ALA A 99 13.18 -1.63 21.67
C ALA A 99 13.13 -1.25 20.19
N VAL A 100 11.95 -1.36 19.56
CA VAL A 100 11.77 -1.02 18.14
C VAL A 100 11.74 0.50 17.94
N SER A 101 11.10 1.27 18.84
CA SER A 101 11.17 2.75 18.81
C SER A 101 12.62 3.25 18.95
N ALA A 102 13.40 2.66 19.86
CA ALA A 102 14.80 3.05 20.02
C ALA A 102 15.66 2.74 18.77
N LEU A 103 15.38 1.62 18.07
CA LEU A 103 16.06 1.30 16.81
C LEU A 103 15.75 2.32 15.73
N VAL A 104 14.47 2.73 15.57
CA VAL A 104 14.06 3.71 14.57
C VAL A 104 14.65 5.07 14.88
N ALA A 105 14.51 5.57 16.13
CA ALA A 105 14.99 6.89 16.52
C ALA A 105 16.52 7.01 16.48
N GLY A 106 17.24 5.90 16.68
CA GLY A 106 18.70 5.85 16.71
C GLY A 106 19.37 5.38 15.41
N ALA A 107 18.62 5.22 14.31
CA ALA A 107 19.16 4.78 13.03
C ALA A 107 20.08 5.84 12.41
N ASP A 108 21.25 5.45 11.90
CA ASP A 108 22.09 6.32 11.06
C ASP A 108 21.40 6.55 9.72
N MET A 109 20.64 5.56 9.24
CA MET A 109 19.84 5.66 8.03
C MET A 109 18.48 4.98 8.23
N LEU A 110 17.40 5.74 8.01
CA LEU A 110 16.03 5.28 8.12
C LEU A 110 15.35 5.34 6.76
N PHE A 111 14.92 4.18 6.25
CA PHE A 111 14.06 4.11 5.08
C PHE A 111 12.59 4.05 5.51
N CYS A 112 11.80 4.99 5.01
CA CYS A 112 10.39 5.14 5.20
C CYS A 112 9.69 4.72 3.89
N LEU A 113 9.14 3.50 3.86
CA LEU A 113 8.60 2.92 2.64
C LEU A 113 7.08 2.85 2.68
N ASP A 114 6.46 3.19 1.54
CA ASP A 114 5.03 3.06 1.32
C ASP A 114 4.17 3.91 2.26
N TYR A 115 4.66 5.08 2.62
CA TYR A 115 3.87 6.11 3.29
C TYR A 115 4.41 7.52 3.05
N ASN A 116 3.47 8.46 2.92
CA ASN A 116 3.70 9.86 2.57
C ASN A 116 3.79 10.82 3.77
N ALA A 117 3.58 10.32 5.00
CA ALA A 117 3.59 11.13 6.23
C ALA A 117 3.98 10.27 7.44
N PRO A 118 4.75 10.80 8.42
CA PRO A 118 5.14 10.05 9.64
C PRO A 118 3.95 9.53 10.45
N SER A 119 2.81 10.22 10.42
CA SER A 119 1.57 9.82 11.11
C SER A 119 1.05 8.46 10.65
N ARG A 120 1.37 8.03 9.44
CA ARG A 120 0.99 6.71 8.90
C ARG A 120 1.80 5.55 9.47
N ALA A 121 2.95 5.83 10.09
CA ALA A 121 3.76 4.81 10.77
C ALA A 121 3.16 4.31 12.11
N GLY A 122 1.92 4.74 12.46
CA GLY A 122 1.22 4.24 13.64
C GLY A 122 2.00 4.46 14.93
N GLY A 123 2.24 3.41 15.72
CA GLY A 123 2.99 3.50 16.97
C GLY A 123 4.46 3.93 16.79
N LEU A 124 4.99 3.87 15.58
CA LEU A 124 6.35 4.34 15.25
C LEU A 124 6.43 5.82 14.87
N ALA A 125 5.29 6.53 14.75
CA ALA A 125 5.26 7.90 14.24
C ALA A 125 6.19 8.85 15.02
N GLU A 126 6.20 8.75 16.36
CA GLU A 126 7.07 9.57 17.21
C GLU A 126 8.56 9.23 17.01
N ALA A 127 8.90 7.94 16.90
CA ALA A 127 10.28 7.51 16.68
C ALA A 127 10.80 7.92 15.29
N VAL A 128 9.95 7.88 14.25
CA VAL A 128 10.25 8.43 12.91
C VAL A 128 10.51 9.93 13.00
N GLN A 129 9.64 10.68 13.71
CA GLN A 129 9.84 12.12 13.89
C GLN A 129 11.14 12.44 14.68
N GLN A 130 11.50 11.61 15.65
CA GLN A 130 12.79 11.75 16.36
C GLN A 130 13.97 11.52 15.43
N ALA A 131 13.91 10.51 14.55
CA ALA A 131 14.95 10.28 13.54
C ALA A 131 15.06 11.46 12.56
N CYS A 132 13.95 12.05 12.10
CA CYS A 132 13.94 13.25 11.25
C CYS A 132 14.59 14.47 11.92
N ASN A 133 14.54 14.57 13.24
CA ASN A 133 15.14 15.68 14.00
C ASN A 133 16.59 15.39 14.45
N ASN A 134 17.14 14.21 14.14
CA ASN A 134 18.48 13.81 14.53
C ASN A 134 19.48 14.13 13.39
N GLU A 135 20.35 15.12 13.59
CA GLU A 135 21.38 15.52 12.61
C GLU A 135 22.35 14.36 12.22
N GLY A 136 22.42 13.30 13.03
CA GLY A 136 23.22 12.11 12.75
C GLY A 136 22.50 11.05 11.92
N SER A 137 21.22 11.24 11.60
CA SER A 137 20.39 10.31 10.83
C SER A 137 20.16 10.87 9.43
N THR A 138 20.11 9.98 8.43
CA THR A 138 19.58 10.30 7.10
C THR A 138 18.28 9.57 6.90
N VAL A 139 17.20 10.32 6.73
CA VAL A 139 15.85 9.78 6.49
C VAL A 139 15.54 9.79 5.01
N VAL A 140 15.17 8.63 4.47
CA VAL A 140 14.85 8.43 3.05
C VAL A 140 13.41 7.95 2.93
N MET A 141 12.56 8.70 2.25
CA MET A 141 11.20 8.29 1.92
C MET A 141 11.16 7.75 0.49
N ILE A 142 10.56 6.57 0.31
CA ILE A 142 10.24 6.00 -1.02
C ILE A 142 8.77 5.60 -0.99
N ASP A 143 7.94 6.30 -1.79
CA ASP A 143 6.49 6.21 -1.66
C ASP A 143 5.78 6.61 -2.96
N HIS A 144 4.66 5.95 -3.24
CA HIS A 144 3.80 6.26 -4.39
C HIS A 144 2.47 6.93 -4.03
N HIS A 145 2.25 7.25 -2.75
CA HIS A 145 1.04 7.94 -2.33
C HIS A 145 1.05 9.41 -2.74
N GLN A 146 -0.15 9.97 -2.93
CA GLN A 146 -0.33 11.39 -3.26
C GLN A 146 -0.05 12.29 -2.05
N GLU A 147 0.35 13.55 -2.33
CA GLU A 147 0.53 14.60 -1.31
C GLU A 147 1.52 14.23 -0.20
N PRO A 148 2.80 13.94 -0.54
CA PRO A 148 3.81 13.62 0.46
C PRO A 148 4.12 14.83 1.34
N GLU A 149 4.22 14.61 2.66
CA GLU A 149 4.75 15.60 3.59
C GLU A 149 6.28 15.74 3.43
N PRO A 150 6.86 16.93 3.54
CA PRO A 150 8.31 17.14 3.40
C PRO A 150 9.03 16.82 4.74
N PHE A 151 9.10 15.54 5.13
CA PHE A 151 9.68 15.11 6.40
C PHE A 151 11.05 14.43 6.27
N ALA A 152 11.41 13.94 5.08
CA ALA A 152 12.62 13.17 4.85
C ALA A 152 13.70 14.02 4.14
N ASP A 153 14.98 13.67 4.37
CA ASP A 153 16.12 14.32 3.71
C ASP A 153 16.20 14.01 2.22
N VAL A 154 15.83 12.77 1.86
CA VAL A 154 15.71 12.30 0.47
C VAL A 154 14.32 11.80 0.23
N MET A 155 13.63 12.34 -0.78
CA MET A 155 12.26 11.97 -1.11
C MET A 155 12.19 11.43 -2.54
N LEU A 156 11.96 10.13 -2.66
CA LEU A 156 11.74 9.42 -3.92
C LEU A 156 10.25 9.09 -4.04
N SER A 157 9.47 10.11 -4.38
CA SER A 157 8.01 10.03 -4.48
C SER A 157 7.56 10.11 -5.93
N ASP A 158 6.76 9.13 -6.36
CA ASP A 158 6.14 9.13 -7.69
C ASP A 158 4.73 8.55 -7.64
N PRO A 159 3.70 9.38 -7.45
CA PRO A 159 2.31 8.95 -7.38
C PRO A 159 1.73 8.39 -8.69
N SER A 160 2.46 8.45 -9.79
CA SER A 160 2.04 7.83 -11.06
C SER A 160 2.36 6.33 -11.14
N THR A 161 3.18 5.84 -10.20
CA THR A 161 3.59 4.43 -10.13
C THR A 161 2.52 3.55 -9.49
N GLY A 162 2.45 2.30 -9.90
CA GLY A 162 1.46 1.34 -9.40
C GLY A 162 1.70 0.82 -7.99
N SER A 163 2.96 0.92 -7.49
CA SER A 163 3.35 0.42 -6.16
C SER A 163 4.71 0.96 -5.72
N THR A 164 4.97 0.97 -4.42
CA THR A 164 6.31 1.24 -3.87
C THR A 164 7.32 0.17 -4.27
N CYS A 165 6.89 -1.08 -4.46
CA CYS A 165 7.75 -2.13 -5.02
C CYS A 165 8.29 -1.78 -6.42
N GLU A 166 7.51 -1.08 -7.25
CA GLU A 166 7.99 -0.58 -8.55
C GLU A 166 9.09 0.50 -8.36
N LEU A 167 8.95 1.35 -7.35
CA LEU A 167 9.98 2.34 -7.00
C LEU A 167 11.27 1.66 -6.48
N ILE A 168 11.17 0.61 -5.68
CA ILE A 168 12.33 -0.16 -5.23
C ILE A 168 13.01 -0.86 -6.41
N TYR A 169 12.25 -1.37 -7.38
CA TYR A 169 12.83 -1.93 -8.60
C TYR A 169 13.57 -0.86 -9.43
N ARG A 170 13.02 0.35 -9.57
CA ARG A 170 13.69 1.48 -10.22
C ARG A 170 14.96 1.91 -9.46
N LEU A 171 14.95 1.86 -8.12
CA LEU A 171 16.13 2.11 -7.30
C LEU A 171 17.23 1.06 -7.56
N LEU A 172 16.85 -0.22 -7.68
CA LEU A 172 17.78 -1.31 -8.03
C LEU A 172 18.46 -1.02 -9.36
N GLN A 173 17.71 -0.60 -10.38
CA GLN A 173 18.24 -0.23 -11.69
C GLN A 173 19.15 1.01 -11.60
N ALA A 174 18.71 2.08 -10.93
CA ALA A 174 19.49 3.31 -10.76
C ALA A 174 20.81 3.05 -10.01
N TRP A 175 20.84 2.02 -9.16
CA TRP A 175 22.07 1.59 -8.48
C TRP A 175 22.90 0.59 -9.29
N GLY A 176 22.49 0.18 -10.50
CA GLY A 176 23.17 -0.80 -11.33
C GLY A 176 23.33 -2.12 -10.59
N MET A 177 22.22 -2.64 -10.04
CA MET A 177 22.22 -3.85 -9.21
C MET A 177 21.35 -4.97 -9.80
N GLU A 178 21.12 -4.95 -11.12
CA GLU A 178 20.27 -5.92 -11.80
C GLU A 178 20.76 -7.37 -11.61
N GLU A 179 22.08 -7.57 -11.43
CA GLU A 179 22.66 -8.88 -11.14
C GLU A 179 22.28 -9.43 -9.75
N ALA A 180 21.83 -8.56 -8.83
CA ALA A 180 21.34 -8.96 -7.51
C ALA A 180 19.86 -9.39 -7.51
N LEU A 181 19.18 -9.25 -8.64
CA LEU A 181 17.78 -9.62 -8.79
C LEU A 181 17.64 -11.15 -8.91
N ASP A 182 17.57 -11.81 -7.78
CA ASP A 182 17.30 -13.24 -7.66
C ASP A 182 15.80 -13.55 -7.47
N ALA A 183 15.43 -14.82 -7.37
CA ALA A 183 14.05 -15.25 -7.20
C ALA A 183 13.42 -14.78 -5.87
N ASP A 184 14.19 -14.64 -4.81
CA ASP A 184 13.72 -14.21 -3.49
C ASP A 184 13.37 -12.72 -3.49
N LEU A 185 14.30 -11.89 -3.98
CA LEU A 185 14.06 -10.45 -4.17
C LEU A 185 12.90 -10.20 -5.13
N ALA A 186 12.87 -10.93 -6.26
CA ALA A 186 11.80 -10.84 -7.24
C ALA A 186 10.43 -11.22 -6.66
N SER A 187 10.37 -12.23 -5.78
CA SER A 187 9.12 -12.66 -5.13
C SER A 187 8.55 -11.58 -4.20
N CYS A 188 9.41 -10.88 -3.45
CA CYS A 188 9.00 -9.75 -2.61
C CYS A 188 8.44 -8.60 -3.47
N LEU A 189 9.17 -8.20 -4.50
CA LEU A 189 8.76 -7.14 -5.44
C LEU A 189 7.45 -7.49 -6.16
N TYR A 190 7.32 -8.74 -6.62
CA TYR A 190 6.11 -9.19 -7.32
C TYR A 190 4.89 -9.21 -6.43
N CYS A 191 5.04 -9.55 -5.15
CA CYS A 191 3.95 -9.51 -4.18
C CYS A 191 3.35 -8.11 -4.08
N GLY A 192 4.16 -7.07 -3.85
CA GLY A 192 3.67 -5.68 -3.77
C GLY A 192 3.06 -5.22 -5.09
N LEU A 193 3.73 -5.48 -6.21
CA LEU A 193 3.23 -5.11 -7.52
C LEU A 193 1.82 -5.65 -7.79
N ILE A 194 1.56 -6.96 -7.53
CA ILE A 194 0.24 -7.55 -7.82
C ILE A 194 -0.82 -7.19 -6.80
N THR A 195 -0.45 -6.97 -5.53
CA THR A 195 -1.44 -6.59 -4.51
C THR A 195 -1.93 -5.17 -4.74
N ASP A 196 -1.05 -4.22 -5.01
CA ASP A 196 -1.38 -2.81 -5.14
C ASP A 196 -1.98 -2.42 -6.49
N THR A 197 -1.63 -3.16 -7.54
CA THR A 197 -2.26 -3.03 -8.86
C THR A 197 -3.54 -3.86 -9.01
N GLY A 198 -3.95 -4.58 -7.95
CA GLY A 198 -5.07 -5.51 -8.00
C GLY A 198 -4.89 -6.58 -9.09
N SER A 199 -3.68 -7.09 -9.24
CA SER A 199 -3.28 -8.01 -10.31
C SER A 199 -3.43 -7.38 -11.70
N PHE A 200 -2.87 -6.17 -11.86
CA PHE A 200 -2.87 -5.38 -13.10
C PHE A 200 -4.27 -4.90 -13.58
N ARG A 201 -5.23 -4.74 -12.67
CA ARG A 201 -6.59 -4.29 -13.02
C ARG A 201 -6.83 -2.81 -12.74
N PHE A 202 -6.00 -2.16 -11.92
CA PHE A 202 -6.23 -0.78 -11.53
C PHE A 202 -5.62 0.21 -12.54
N SER A 203 -6.14 1.42 -12.56
CA SER A 203 -5.72 2.48 -13.50
C SER A 203 -4.30 3.00 -13.26
N SER A 204 -3.69 2.68 -12.12
CA SER A 204 -2.29 2.98 -11.80
C SER A 204 -1.29 2.14 -12.58
N VAL A 205 -1.72 1.07 -13.25
CA VAL A 205 -0.85 0.19 -14.04
C VAL A 205 -0.30 0.95 -15.25
N GLN A 206 1.02 0.95 -15.39
CA GLN A 206 1.76 1.56 -16.49
C GLN A 206 2.46 0.47 -17.33
N PRO A 207 2.94 0.77 -18.53
CA PRO A 207 3.80 -0.16 -19.30
C PRO A 207 5.01 -0.63 -18.48
N SER A 208 5.63 0.25 -17.67
CA SER A 208 6.72 -0.09 -16.76
C SER A 208 6.38 -1.18 -15.75
N SER A 209 5.13 -1.24 -15.29
CA SER A 209 4.65 -2.30 -14.39
C SER A 209 4.72 -3.68 -15.04
N HIS A 210 4.41 -3.77 -16.34
CA HIS A 210 4.53 -5.02 -17.11
C HIS A 210 5.98 -5.33 -17.45
N ASP A 211 6.81 -4.33 -17.76
CA ASP A 211 8.26 -4.51 -17.99
C ASP A 211 8.93 -5.05 -16.73
N MET A 212 8.60 -4.49 -15.56
CA MET A 212 9.05 -5.02 -14.27
C MET A 212 8.58 -6.46 -14.07
N ALA A 213 7.29 -6.76 -14.27
CA ALA A 213 6.78 -8.13 -14.14
C ALA A 213 7.53 -9.11 -15.05
N SER A 214 7.83 -8.72 -16.28
CA SER A 214 8.63 -9.52 -17.23
C SER A 214 10.03 -9.80 -16.68
N ALA A 215 10.71 -8.79 -16.15
CA ALA A 215 12.05 -8.93 -15.57
C ALA A 215 12.03 -9.84 -14.33
N LEU A 216 11.03 -9.68 -13.45
CA LEU A 216 10.87 -10.53 -12.27
C LEU A 216 10.63 -12.00 -12.64
N LEU A 217 9.78 -12.27 -13.65
CA LEU A 217 9.55 -13.63 -14.17
C LEU A 217 10.83 -14.27 -14.74
N ALA A 218 11.70 -13.47 -15.36
CA ALA A 218 12.95 -13.96 -15.92
C ALA A 218 13.93 -14.50 -14.87
N THR A 219 13.77 -14.14 -13.58
CA THR A 219 14.57 -14.72 -12.47
C THR A 219 14.23 -16.18 -12.17
N GLY A 220 13.12 -16.69 -12.70
CA GLY A 220 12.61 -18.03 -12.41
C GLY A 220 11.78 -18.12 -11.12
N MET A 221 11.36 -17.00 -10.53
CA MET A 221 10.41 -17.02 -9.39
C MET A 221 9.10 -17.72 -9.80
N ASP A 222 8.47 -18.40 -8.86
CA ASP A 222 7.20 -19.10 -9.08
C ASP A 222 6.02 -18.15 -8.87
N HIS A 223 5.69 -17.36 -9.90
CA HIS A 223 4.57 -16.41 -9.86
C HIS A 223 3.22 -17.10 -9.62
N SER A 224 3.01 -18.30 -10.16
CA SER A 224 1.78 -19.06 -9.95
C SER A 224 1.58 -19.42 -8.48
N ARG A 225 2.65 -19.87 -7.83
CA ARG A 225 2.62 -20.11 -6.39
C ARG A 225 2.35 -18.84 -5.61
N ILE A 226 2.95 -17.69 -5.98
CA ILE A 226 2.70 -16.41 -5.31
C ILE A 226 1.23 -16.02 -5.42
N HIS A 227 0.63 -16.11 -6.62
CA HIS A 227 -0.80 -15.89 -6.79
C HIS A 227 -1.65 -16.80 -5.91
N SER A 228 -1.34 -18.11 -5.88
CA SER A 228 -2.07 -19.05 -5.05
C SER A 228 -1.96 -18.75 -3.56
N LEU A 229 -0.79 -18.30 -3.07
CA LEU A 229 -0.59 -17.93 -1.68
C LEU A 229 -1.35 -16.65 -1.28
N ILE A 230 -1.56 -15.74 -2.22
CA ILE A 230 -2.25 -14.46 -1.96
C ILE A 230 -3.76 -14.58 -2.18
N TYR A 231 -4.19 -15.22 -3.26
CA TYR A 231 -5.59 -15.18 -3.71
C TYR A 231 -6.36 -16.49 -3.50
N ASP A 232 -5.68 -17.65 -3.39
CA ASP A 232 -6.31 -18.97 -3.32
C ASP A 232 -6.11 -19.68 -1.97
N ALA A 233 -5.54 -19.01 -0.97
CA ALA A 233 -5.26 -19.56 0.36
C ALA A 233 -6.34 -19.17 1.40
N CYS A 234 -7.58 -18.98 0.96
CA CYS A 234 -8.67 -18.59 1.84
C CYS A 234 -9.08 -19.75 2.79
N ARG A 235 -9.24 -19.41 4.08
CA ARG A 235 -9.82 -20.33 5.06
C ARG A 235 -11.32 -20.52 4.78
N LEU A 236 -11.88 -21.66 5.18
CA LEU A 236 -13.33 -21.91 5.02
C LEU A 236 -14.18 -20.82 5.69
N GLU A 237 -13.80 -20.40 6.90
CA GLU A 237 -14.49 -19.35 7.65
C GLU A 237 -14.45 -18.00 6.93
N GLN A 238 -13.34 -17.67 6.24
CA GLN A 238 -13.24 -16.49 5.40
C GLN A 238 -14.21 -16.56 4.20
N VAL A 239 -14.29 -17.71 3.54
CA VAL A 239 -15.24 -17.92 2.44
C VAL A 239 -16.68 -17.78 2.94
N GLN A 240 -17.00 -18.36 4.11
CA GLN A 240 -18.33 -18.26 4.73
C GLN A 240 -18.65 -16.81 5.14
N LEU A 241 -17.70 -16.08 5.73
CA LEU A 241 -17.85 -14.67 6.07
C LEU A 241 -18.13 -13.83 4.81
N THR A 242 -17.36 -14.07 3.74
CA THR A 242 -17.55 -13.38 2.44
C THR A 242 -18.95 -13.67 1.89
N ALA A 243 -19.38 -14.92 1.88
CA ALA A 243 -20.71 -15.31 1.42
C ALA A 243 -21.80 -14.62 2.25
N TYR A 244 -21.67 -14.58 3.58
CA TYR A 244 -22.58 -13.89 4.48
C TYR A 244 -22.61 -12.39 4.19
N ALA A 245 -21.45 -11.75 4.09
CA ALA A 245 -21.33 -10.32 3.82
C ALA A 245 -22.06 -9.93 2.52
N LEU A 246 -21.86 -10.70 1.45
CA LEU A 246 -22.45 -10.43 0.14
C LEU A 246 -23.95 -10.76 0.08
N SER A 247 -24.41 -11.81 0.77
CA SER A 247 -25.80 -12.24 0.69
C SER A 247 -26.73 -11.59 1.71
N GLN A 248 -26.21 -11.15 2.87
CA GLN A 248 -27.02 -10.69 3.99
C GLN A 248 -26.73 -9.23 4.40
N LYS A 249 -25.55 -8.69 4.05
CA LYS A 249 -25.09 -7.38 4.56
C LYS A 249 -24.86 -6.36 3.46
N LEU A 250 -24.89 -6.79 2.20
CA LEU A 250 -24.78 -5.91 1.06
C LEU A 250 -26.07 -5.10 0.87
N GLN A 251 -25.93 -3.79 0.82
CA GLN A 251 -26.99 -2.85 0.47
C GLN A 251 -26.60 -2.15 -0.84
N VAL A 252 -27.49 -2.16 -1.82
CA VAL A 252 -27.26 -1.55 -3.15
C VAL A 252 -28.20 -0.38 -3.32
N PHE A 253 -27.66 0.77 -3.67
CA PHE A 253 -28.36 2.04 -3.96
C PHE A 253 -28.22 2.33 -5.46
N SER A 254 -28.97 1.61 -6.29
CA SER A 254 -28.81 1.64 -7.75
C SER A 254 -29.04 3.03 -8.34
N GLU A 255 -29.99 3.82 -7.78
CA GLU A 255 -30.26 5.21 -8.19
C GLU A 255 -29.06 6.14 -7.97
N HIS A 256 -28.18 5.79 -7.03
CA HIS A 256 -26.98 6.53 -6.66
C HIS A 256 -25.68 5.80 -7.03
N ARG A 257 -25.76 4.74 -7.84
CA ARG A 257 -24.62 3.93 -8.29
C ARG A 257 -23.66 3.53 -7.15
N SER A 258 -24.22 3.20 -6.00
CA SER A 258 -23.46 3.00 -4.77
C SER A 258 -23.81 1.68 -4.08
N ALA A 259 -22.86 1.09 -3.35
CA ALA A 259 -23.09 -0.09 -2.54
C ALA A 259 -22.33 -0.03 -1.21
N ILE A 260 -22.94 -0.58 -0.16
CA ILE A 260 -22.36 -0.64 1.19
C ILE A 260 -22.39 -2.10 1.68
N ILE A 261 -21.31 -2.54 2.31
CA ILE A 261 -21.28 -3.75 3.13
C ILE A 261 -20.90 -3.32 4.55
N SER A 262 -21.64 -3.79 5.58
CA SER A 262 -21.28 -3.52 6.98
C SER A 262 -21.23 -4.80 7.79
N LEU A 263 -20.21 -4.95 8.65
CA LEU A 263 -20.03 -6.08 9.55
C LEU A 263 -19.77 -5.62 10.98
N SER A 264 -20.54 -6.16 11.93
CA SER A 264 -20.34 -5.94 13.35
C SER A 264 -19.20 -6.82 13.90
N LEU A 265 -18.67 -6.43 15.06
CA LEU A 265 -17.66 -7.21 15.78
C LEU A 265 -18.21 -8.62 16.17
N GLU A 266 -19.51 -8.72 16.48
CA GLU A 266 -20.17 -10.00 16.76
C GLU A 266 -20.19 -10.91 15.53
N GLU A 267 -20.53 -10.36 14.36
CA GLU A 267 -20.53 -11.09 13.10
C GLU A 267 -19.12 -11.55 12.72
N LEU A 268 -18.12 -10.68 12.87
CA LEU A 268 -16.71 -11.06 12.66
C LEU A 268 -16.26 -12.19 13.59
N LYS A 269 -16.63 -12.13 14.88
CA LYS A 269 -16.35 -13.20 15.85
C LYS A 269 -17.08 -14.50 15.51
N ARG A 270 -18.32 -14.43 15.07
CA ARG A 270 -19.11 -15.60 14.66
C ARG A 270 -18.44 -16.43 13.58
N TYR A 271 -17.76 -15.78 12.64
CA TYR A 271 -17.01 -16.43 11.56
C TYR A 271 -15.52 -16.58 11.87
N ASN A 272 -15.10 -16.39 13.14
CA ASN A 272 -13.70 -16.48 13.54
C ASN A 272 -12.77 -15.70 12.61
N ALA A 273 -13.18 -14.45 12.27
CA ALA A 273 -12.45 -13.58 11.36
C ALA A 273 -11.04 -13.26 11.87
N GLN A 274 -10.05 -13.36 11.01
CA GLN A 274 -8.67 -13.00 11.27
C GLN A 274 -8.29 -11.75 10.47
N LYS A 275 -7.14 -11.14 10.82
CA LYS A 275 -6.58 -10.02 10.05
C LYS A 275 -6.34 -10.48 8.60
N GLY A 276 -6.85 -9.73 7.64
CA GLY A 276 -6.81 -10.05 6.20
C GLY A 276 -8.09 -10.69 5.64
N ASP A 277 -8.93 -11.35 6.44
CA ASP A 277 -10.10 -12.09 5.94
C ASP A 277 -11.17 -11.21 5.25
N THR A 278 -11.17 -9.91 5.53
CA THR A 278 -12.10 -8.95 4.94
C THR A 278 -11.51 -8.16 3.78
N GLU A 279 -10.27 -8.46 3.40
CA GLU A 279 -9.64 -7.80 2.25
C GLU A 279 -10.40 -8.13 0.96
N GLY A 280 -10.53 -7.12 0.10
CA GLY A 280 -11.24 -7.26 -1.17
C GLY A 280 -12.77 -7.27 -1.10
N LEU A 281 -13.42 -7.30 0.08
CA LEU A 281 -14.88 -7.26 0.17
C LEU A 281 -15.47 -6.00 -0.48
N VAL A 282 -14.85 -4.84 -0.29
CA VAL A 282 -15.28 -3.59 -0.94
C VAL A 282 -15.22 -3.69 -2.46
N ASN A 283 -14.20 -4.38 -3.01
CA ASN A 283 -14.06 -4.57 -4.45
C ASN A 283 -15.13 -5.50 -5.02
N ARG A 284 -15.66 -6.45 -4.22
CA ARG A 284 -16.80 -7.29 -4.61
C ARG A 284 -18.09 -6.46 -4.77
N ALA A 285 -18.31 -5.49 -3.89
CA ALA A 285 -19.43 -4.55 -4.00
C ALA A 285 -19.26 -3.62 -5.21
N LEU A 286 -18.05 -3.09 -5.44
CA LEU A 286 -17.76 -2.25 -6.60
C LEU A 286 -17.86 -3.01 -7.93
N ALA A 287 -17.68 -4.33 -7.93
CA ALA A 287 -17.77 -5.17 -9.13
C ALA A 287 -19.21 -5.36 -9.67
N ILE A 288 -20.21 -4.91 -8.93
CA ILE A 288 -21.61 -4.97 -9.37
C ILE A 288 -21.79 -3.99 -10.54
N GLU A 289 -22.48 -4.46 -11.59
CA GLU A 289 -22.79 -3.63 -12.76
C GLU A 289 -23.53 -2.35 -12.37
N GLY A 290 -23.09 -1.21 -12.88
CA GLY A 290 -23.66 0.10 -12.61
C GLY A 290 -23.27 0.72 -11.25
N ILE A 291 -22.39 0.09 -10.46
CA ILE A 291 -21.90 0.64 -9.19
C ILE A 291 -20.56 1.33 -9.41
N ASN A 292 -20.48 2.61 -9.06
CA ASN A 292 -19.31 3.47 -9.19
C ASN A 292 -18.67 3.84 -7.85
N PHE A 293 -19.39 3.63 -6.73
CA PHE A 293 -18.87 3.81 -5.38
C PHE A 293 -19.23 2.61 -4.50
N ALA A 294 -18.27 2.14 -3.71
CA ALA A 294 -18.49 1.10 -2.72
C ALA A 294 -17.80 1.42 -1.39
N ALA A 295 -18.50 1.13 -0.29
CA ALA A 295 -17.98 1.22 1.06
C ALA A 295 -18.08 -0.13 1.77
N PHE A 296 -17.00 -0.55 2.41
CA PHE A 296 -17.00 -1.63 3.39
C PHE A 296 -16.73 -1.04 4.77
N ILE A 297 -17.66 -1.22 5.71
CA ILE A 297 -17.61 -0.62 7.04
C ILE A 297 -17.61 -1.76 8.06
N LYS A 298 -16.63 -1.80 8.95
CA LYS A 298 -16.55 -2.84 9.98
C LYS A 298 -16.26 -2.27 11.35
N GLU A 299 -16.90 -2.87 12.33
CA GLU A 299 -16.60 -2.60 13.73
C GLU A 299 -15.27 -3.26 14.14
N ASP A 300 -14.47 -2.53 14.90
CA ASP A 300 -13.27 -3.02 15.55
C ASP A 300 -13.43 -2.82 17.08
N VAL A 301 -12.45 -3.18 17.89
CA VAL A 301 -12.59 -3.17 19.35
C VAL A 301 -12.85 -1.75 19.90
N ASP A 302 -12.20 -0.76 19.32
CA ASP A 302 -12.18 0.65 19.82
C ASP A 302 -12.72 1.68 18.81
N ARG A 303 -13.03 1.24 17.60
CA ARG A 303 -13.41 2.13 16.48
C ARG A 303 -14.17 1.40 15.39
N VAL A 304 -14.75 2.17 14.49
CA VAL A 304 -15.32 1.67 13.24
C VAL A 304 -14.37 2.01 12.10
N LYS A 305 -13.89 1.00 11.40
CA LYS A 305 -13.00 1.14 10.22
C LYS A 305 -13.79 1.03 8.94
N MET A 306 -13.30 1.70 7.89
CA MET A 306 -13.88 1.58 6.57
C MET A 306 -12.83 1.51 5.46
N SER A 307 -13.22 0.85 4.38
CA SER A 307 -12.53 0.87 3.10
C SER A 307 -13.49 1.41 2.05
N LEU A 308 -13.03 2.39 1.29
CA LEU A 308 -13.79 3.07 0.25
C LEU A 308 -13.14 2.81 -1.11
N ARG A 309 -13.95 2.56 -2.12
CA ARG A 309 -13.49 2.40 -3.50
C ARG A 309 -14.43 3.14 -4.44
N SER A 310 -13.87 3.67 -5.52
CA SER A 310 -14.65 4.29 -6.59
C SER A 310 -14.10 3.95 -7.97
N ARG A 311 -14.84 4.33 -8.98
CA ARG A 311 -14.41 4.36 -10.38
C ARG A 311 -14.38 5.80 -10.87
N GLY A 312 -13.63 6.07 -11.94
CA GLY A 312 -13.59 7.35 -12.63
C GLY A 312 -13.12 8.52 -11.75
N ALA A 313 -13.75 9.66 -11.91
CA ALA A 313 -13.32 10.93 -11.31
C ALA A 313 -13.77 11.15 -9.85
N PHE A 314 -14.61 10.28 -9.29
CA PHE A 314 -15.09 10.45 -7.91
C PHE A 314 -13.98 10.08 -6.88
N SER A 315 -13.54 11.08 -6.11
CA SER A 315 -12.44 10.92 -5.15
C SER A 315 -12.92 10.37 -3.80
N VAL A 316 -12.68 9.09 -3.53
CA VAL A 316 -12.94 8.50 -2.21
C VAL A 316 -11.93 8.96 -1.14
N ARG A 317 -10.76 9.45 -1.54
CA ARG A 317 -9.80 10.08 -0.63
C ARG A 317 -10.42 11.31 0.02
N ASP A 318 -11.04 12.18 -0.78
CA ASP A 318 -11.64 13.43 -0.27
C ASP A 318 -12.85 13.13 0.62
N VAL A 319 -13.64 12.10 0.27
CA VAL A 319 -14.72 11.59 1.14
C VAL A 319 -14.17 11.09 2.48
N ALA A 320 -13.11 10.30 2.47
CA ALA A 320 -12.50 9.78 3.69
C ALA A 320 -11.94 10.90 4.58
N ALA A 321 -11.25 11.87 3.99
CA ALA A 321 -10.67 13.01 4.69
C ALA A 321 -11.76 13.93 5.29
N ALA A 322 -12.81 14.25 4.51
CA ALA A 322 -13.85 15.17 4.92
C ALA A 322 -14.79 14.61 6.00
N HIS A 323 -15.05 13.30 5.99
CA HIS A 323 -16.16 12.73 6.78
C HIS A 323 -15.77 11.60 7.74
N PHE A 324 -14.57 10.99 7.58
CA PHE A 324 -14.25 9.73 8.27
C PHE A 324 -12.81 9.63 8.79
N ASN A 325 -12.16 10.77 9.05
CA ASN A 325 -10.78 10.85 9.57
C ASN A 325 -9.81 9.92 8.81
N GLY A 326 -9.86 9.98 7.50
CA GLY A 326 -9.18 9.03 6.64
C GLY A 326 -8.35 9.66 5.53
N GLY A 327 -7.87 8.82 4.61
CA GLY A 327 -7.09 9.21 3.45
C GLY A 327 -6.77 8.01 2.57
N GLY A 328 -5.92 8.21 1.57
CA GLY A 328 -5.52 7.17 0.62
C GLY A 328 -5.35 7.72 -0.78
N HIS A 329 -5.56 6.86 -1.78
CA HIS A 329 -5.54 7.23 -3.19
C HIS A 329 -6.92 7.74 -3.68
N HIS A 330 -6.94 8.36 -4.84
CA HIS A 330 -8.15 8.92 -5.45
C HIS A 330 -9.32 7.92 -5.46
N ASN A 331 -9.09 6.70 -5.94
CA ASN A 331 -10.12 5.67 -6.06
C ASN A 331 -10.05 4.57 -4.98
N ALA A 332 -9.14 4.68 -4.01
CA ALA A 332 -8.94 3.71 -2.93
C ALA A 332 -8.52 4.40 -1.65
N ALA A 333 -9.43 4.49 -0.69
CA ALA A 333 -9.19 5.18 0.58
C ALA A 333 -9.70 4.37 1.76
N GLY A 334 -9.27 4.73 2.95
CA GLY A 334 -9.76 4.18 4.20
C GLY A 334 -9.99 5.27 5.24
N GLY A 335 -10.78 4.95 6.26
CA GLY A 335 -11.06 5.86 7.38
C GLY A 335 -11.33 5.11 8.67
N ALA A 336 -11.36 5.85 9.79
CA ALA A 336 -11.71 5.31 11.10
C ALA A 336 -12.46 6.34 11.95
N CYS A 337 -13.51 5.88 12.62
CA CYS A 337 -14.32 6.69 13.53
C CYS A 337 -14.21 6.11 14.93
N GLU A 338 -13.61 6.86 15.86
CA GLU A 338 -13.45 6.46 17.26
C GLU A 338 -14.68 6.88 18.07
N GLY A 339 -15.10 6.04 19.02
CA GLY A 339 -16.21 6.34 19.93
C GLY A 339 -17.59 6.33 19.28
N GLU A 340 -17.72 5.93 18.01
CA GLU A 340 -19.00 5.82 17.31
C GLU A 340 -19.44 4.36 17.14
N SER A 341 -20.77 4.15 17.11
CA SER A 341 -21.32 2.82 16.79
C SER A 341 -21.27 2.54 15.29
N LEU A 342 -21.21 1.25 14.92
CA LEU A 342 -21.29 0.82 13.52
C LEU A 342 -22.51 1.42 12.82
N GLN A 343 -23.68 1.40 13.49
CA GLN A 343 -24.93 1.92 12.93
C GLN A 343 -24.86 3.41 12.65
N SER A 344 -24.29 4.22 13.56
CA SER A 344 -24.12 5.67 13.37
C SER A 344 -23.28 5.99 12.13
N VAL A 345 -22.17 5.24 11.94
CA VAL A 345 -21.28 5.43 10.79
C VAL A 345 -21.96 5.00 9.48
N VAL A 346 -22.69 3.88 9.51
CA VAL A 346 -23.46 3.41 8.34
C VAL A 346 -24.56 4.42 7.98
N ASP A 347 -25.32 4.92 8.95
CA ASP A 347 -26.40 5.90 8.73
C ASP A 347 -25.84 7.19 8.13
N ARG A 348 -24.69 7.67 8.63
CA ARG A 348 -23.98 8.82 8.05
C ARG A 348 -23.56 8.57 6.61
N MET A 349 -22.99 7.40 6.30
CA MET A 349 -22.63 7.02 4.93
C MET A 349 -23.87 7.01 4.02
N VAL A 350 -24.95 6.38 4.46
CA VAL A 350 -26.21 6.34 3.71
C VAL A 350 -26.79 7.73 3.44
N ALA A 351 -26.70 8.63 4.43
CA ALA A 351 -27.17 10.01 4.27
C ALA A 351 -26.31 10.85 3.30
N LEU A 352 -25.01 10.52 3.15
CA LEU A 352 -24.11 11.21 2.23
C LEU A 352 -24.27 10.73 0.78
N ILE A 353 -24.58 9.47 0.53
CA ILE A 353 -24.67 8.89 -0.83
C ILE A 353 -25.55 9.72 -1.78
N PRO A 354 -26.76 10.20 -1.42
CA PRO A 354 -27.57 11.02 -2.32
C PRO A 354 -26.90 12.33 -2.74
N THR A 355 -26.03 12.89 -1.89
CA THR A 355 -25.33 14.15 -2.19
C THR A 355 -24.26 14.01 -3.26
N TRP A 356 -23.83 12.80 -3.58
CA TRP A 356 -22.81 12.48 -4.59
C TRP A 356 -23.41 11.91 -5.88
N SER A 357 -24.76 11.87 -6.01
CA SER A 357 -25.43 11.22 -7.14
C SER A 357 -25.00 11.76 -8.50
N GLU A 358 -24.80 13.09 -8.63
CA GLU A 358 -24.38 13.72 -9.88
C GLU A 358 -22.93 13.33 -10.22
N ASP A 359 -22.03 13.30 -9.22
CA ASP A 359 -20.62 12.96 -9.41
C ASP A 359 -20.42 11.48 -9.75
N LEU A 360 -21.37 10.63 -9.41
CA LEU A 360 -21.36 9.18 -9.66
C LEU A 360 -22.07 8.77 -10.97
N GLN A 361 -22.71 9.70 -11.69
CA GLN A 361 -23.45 9.45 -12.94
C GLN A 361 -22.52 9.52 -14.17
N TYR A 362 -21.45 8.77 -14.22
CA TYR A 362 -20.69 8.58 -15.44
C TYR A 362 -20.84 7.14 -15.94
N ASP A 363 -20.85 6.98 -17.27
CA ASP A 363 -20.81 5.68 -17.94
C ASP A 363 -19.37 5.44 -18.41
N ASP A 364 -18.86 4.21 -18.23
CA ASP A 364 -17.53 3.80 -18.69
C ASP A 364 -17.39 3.83 -20.20
#